data_292144bd7dfaff8355e50987df4d266f
#
_entry.id   292144bd7dfaff8355e50987df4d266f
#
_cell.length_a   1.000
_cell.length_b   1.000
_cell.length_c   1.000
_cell.angle_alpha   90.00
_cell.angle_beta   90.00
_cell.angle_gamma   90.00
#
_symmetry.space_group_name_H-M   'P 1'
#
loop_
_entity.id
_entity.type
_entity.pdbx_description
1 polymer ?
#
loop_
_entity_poly.entity_id
_entity_poly.type
_entity_poly.pdbx_seq_one_letter_code
_entity_poly.pdbx_strand_id
1 'polypeptide(L)'
;KGIRFRGIRSHDGRVYRMPTIEERMQVAKEEAERMAKVAEGIRRNGVDCDLVSIGSTPGAYFVLQNGWTDGITEVRPGNYVFHDRMQISLGVARPEDCALQVVASVVSTPRKGEALIDAGLKTLTGTLDRFAEGYGLIVSCSRQNAGSAGASPFPVSSMVIERLWEECGLIRYKGEPLQIGDRLVIVPNHACEITNLAEVVFYGTDNRIEGFWVVEARGKVW
;
A
#
# COMPACT_ATOMS: atom_id res chain seq x y z
N LYS A 1 -3.45 38.81 12.60
CA LYS A 1 -3.37 37.67 13.52
C LYS A 1 -2.08 36.91 13.18
N GLY A 2 -1.16 36.78 14.16
CA GLY A 2 0.16 36.16 13.96
C GLY A 2 0.08 34.63 13.84
N ILE A 3 1.05 34.04 13.17
CA ILE A 3 1.29 32.60 13.14
C ILE A 3 2.03 32.22 14.43
N ARG A 4 1.62 31.13 15.07
CA ARG A 4 2.33 30.55 16.22
C ARG A 4 3.13 29.33 15.75
N PHE A 5 4.44 29.35 15.98
CA PHE A 5 5.27 28.17 15.79
C PHE A 5 4.93 27.12 16.86
N ARG A 6 4.71 25.88 16.48
CA ARG A 6 4.37 24.78 17.39
C ARG A 6 5.43 23.70 17.42
N GLY A 7 6.23 23.59 16.36
CA GLY A 7 7.22 22.53 16.26
C GLY A 7 7.65 22.25 14.84
N ILE A 8 8.32 21.12 14.67
CA ILE A 8 8.91 20.67 13.41
C ILE A 8 8.34 19.34 12.96
N ARG A 9 8.36 19.13 11.64
CA ARG A 9 7.92 17.87 11.02
C ARG A 9 8.89 17.44 9.94
N SER A 10 9.06 16.15 9.79
CA SER A 10 9.82 15.57 8.69
C SER A 10 9.05 14.43 8.00
N HIS A 11 9.50 14.04 6.83
CA HIS A 11 9.08 12.85 6.10
C HIS A 11 10.27 12.36 5.29
N ASP A 12 11.01 11.40 5.83
CA ASP A 12 12.21 10.88 5.15
C ASP A 12 11.84 9.80 4.13
N GLY A 13 11.75 10.21 2.87
CA GLY A 13 11.46 9.32 1.76
C GLY A 13 12.58 8.32 1.43
N ARG A 14 13.76 8.40 2.05
CA ARG A 14 14.84 7.45 1.82
C ARG A 14 14.45 6.04 2.26
N VAL A 15 13.61 5.89 3.29
CA VAL A 15 13.14 4.60 3.79
C VAL A 15 12.50 3.75 2.68
N TYR A 16 11.85 4.38 1.69
CA TYR A 16 11.23 3.70 0.54
C TYR A 16 12.23 3.25 -0.54
N ARG A 17 13.51 3.62 -0.41
CA ARG A 17 14.52 3.39 -1.44
C ARG A 17 15.62 2.41 -1.00
N MET A 18 15.75 2.19 0.30
CA MET A 18 16.79 1.30 0.83
C MET A 18 16.46 -0.16 0.50
N PRO A 19 17.43 -0.92 0.00
CA PRO A 19 17.20 -2.29 -0.47
C PRO A 19 16.96 -3.28 0.67
N THR A 20 17.58 -3.07 1.85
CA THR A 20 17.49 -4.00 2.97
C THR A 20 16.66 -3.43 4.14
N ILE A 21 16.16 -4.31 5.00
CA ILE A 21 15.42 -3.91 6.21
C ILE A 21 16.34 -3.14 7.16
N GLU A 22 17.57 -3.59 7.31
CA GLU A 22 18.57 -2.95 8.17
C GLU A 22 18.85 -1.52 7.76
N GLU A 23 19.01 -1.26 6.45
CA GLU A 23 19.21 0.09 5.93
C GLU A 23 17.96 0.97 6.12
N ARG A 24 16.76 0.40 5.96
CA ARG A 24 15.49 1.09 6.23
C ARG A 24 15.36 1.46 7.71
N MET A 25 15.68 0.53 8.61
CA MET A 25 15.74 0.76 10.05
C MET A 25 16.73 1.87 10.39
N GLN A 26 17.93 1.83 9.80
CA GLN A 26 18.95 2.85 10.01
C GLN A 26 18.46 4.25 9.59
N VAL A 27 17.81 4.37 8.43
CA VAL A 27 17.23 5.64 7.96
C VAL A 27 16.16 6.16 8.93
N ALA A 28 15.27 5.28 9.42
CA ALA A 28 14.23 5.65 10.37
C ALA A 28 14.80 6.14 11.71
N LYS A 29 15.84 5.45 12.20
CA LYS A 29 16.58 5.86 13.39
C LYS A 29 17.22 7.23 13.23
N GLU A 30 17.94 7.43 12.11
CA GLU A 30 18.57 8.71 11.80
C GLU A 30 17.56 9.86 11.70
N GLU A 31 16.36 9.61 11.13
CA GLU A 31 15.31 10.62 11.09
C GLU A 31 14.89 11.03 12.49
N ALA A 32 14.60 10.06 13.38
CA ALA A 32 14.19 10.32 14.76
C ALA A 32 15.27 11.09 15.54
N GLU A 33 16.52 10.61 15.51
CA GLU A 33 17.64 11.25 16.20
C GLU A 33 17.90 12.69 15.71
N ARG A 34 17.87 12.93 14.40
CA ARG A 34 18.04 14.28 13.82
C ARG A 34 16.91 15.20 14.23
N MET A 35 15.67 14.73 14.21
CA MET A 35 14.51 15.53 14.58
C MET A 35 14.55 15.92 16.07
N ALA A 36 14.90 14.98 16.94
CA ALA A 36 15.08 15.24 18.37
C ALA A 36 16.18 16.29 18.61
N LYS A 37 17.34 16.14 17.95
CA LYS A 37 18.48 17.09 18.05
C LYS A 37 18.13 18.48 17.55
N VAL A 38 17.40 18.59 16.43
CA VAL A 38 16.97 19.90 15.90
C VAL A 38 15.99 20.57 16.86
N ALA A 39 15.02 19.83 17.40
CA ALA A 39 14.07 20.35 18.39
C ALA A 39 14.77 20.83 19.66
N GLU A 40 15.77 20.11 20.14
CA GLU A 40 16.59 20.52 21.28
C GLU A 40 17.34 21.81 20.98
N GLY A 41 17.94 21.92 19.78
CA GLY A 41 18.61 23.14 19.36
C GLY A 41 17.67 24.35 19.32
N ILE A 42 16.45 24.19 18.85
CA ILE A 42 15.42 25.24 18.84
C ILE A 42 15.09 25.70 20.28
N ARG A 43 14.86 24.73 21.19
CA ARG A 43 14.55 25.03 22.61
C ARG A 43 15.70 25.74 23.31
N ARG A 44 16.94 25.34 23.04
CA ARG A 44 18.16 26.01 23.60
C ARG A 44 18.27 27.47 23.15
N ASN A 45 17.69 27.84 22.00
CA ASN A 45 17.64 29.23 21.53
C ASN A 45 16.39 29.99 22.03
N GLY A 46 15.68 29.49 23.03
CA GLY A 46 14.54 30.13 23.66
C GLY A 46 13.25 30.11 22.88
N VAL A 47 13.12 29.21 21.89
CA VAL A 47 11.89 29.04 21.13
C VAL A 47 11.21 27.73 21.56
N ASP A 48 9.93 27.83 21.93
CA ASP A 48 9.14 26.65 22.26
C ASP A 48 9.02 25.73 21.01
N CYS A 49 9.22 24.43 21.21
CA CYS A 49 9.11 23.41 20.18
C CYS A 49 8.43 22.16 20.78
N ASP A 50 7.12 22.23 20.92
CA ASP A 50 6.32 21.20 21.60
C ASP A 50 6.11 19.99 20.71
N LEU A 51 5.99 20.20 19.39
CA LEU A 51 5.68 19.18 18.42
C LEU A 51 6.94 18.77 17.63
N VAL A 52 7.30 17.50 17.75
CA VAL A 52 8.37 16.88 16.95
C VAL A 52 7.76 15.69 16.23
N SER A 53 7.43 15.87 14.96
CA SER A 53 6.59 14.97 14.21
C SER A 53 7.38 14.32 13.08
N ILE A 54 7.40 12.98 13.03
CA ILE A 54 8.00 12.20 11.96
C ILE A 54 6.94 11.51 11.10
N GLY A 55 7.27 11.26 9.85
CA GLY A 55 6.31 10.77 8.87
C GLY A 55 6.59 9.38 8.34
N SER A 56 5.69 8.97 7.46
CA SER A 56 5.57 7.73 6.74
C SER A 56 5.19 6.50 7.59
N THR A 57 4.49 5.55 6.95
CA THR A 57 4.11 4.27 7.58
C THR A 57 5.36 3.44 7.92
N PRO A 58 6.33 3.21 7.00
CA PRO A 58 7.50 2.40 7.35
C PRO A 58 8.43 3.10 8.36
N GLY A 59 8.61 4.42 8.25
CA GLY A 59 9.42 5.17 9.23
C GLY A 59 8.84 5.08 10.64
N ALA A 60 7.54 5.32 10.79
CA ALA A 60 6.84 5.20 12.06
C ALA A 60 6.90 3.77 12.62
N TYR A 61 6.70 2.76 11.76
CA TYR A 61 6.77 1.36 12.16
C TYR A 61 8.13 1.02 12.80
N PHE A 62 9.23 1.32 12.12
CA PHE A 62 10.57 1.00 12.62
C PHE A 62 10.93 1.79 13.88
N VAL A 63 10.55 3.07 13.95
CA VAL A 63 10.81 3.89 15.15
C VAL A 63 10.05 3.36 16.36
N LEU A 64 8.77 3.05 16.22
CA LEU A 64 7.95 2.57 17.32
C LEU A 64 8.36 1.16 17.75
N GLN A 65 8.61 0.25 16.81
CA GLN A 65 9.00 -1.12 17.09
C GLN A 65 10.31 -1.21 17.87
N ASN A 66 11.24 -0.28 17.61
CA ASN A 66 12.56 -0.29 18.25
C ASN A 66 12.68 0.70 19.42
N GLY A 67 11.62 1.41 19.79
CA GLY A 67 11.61 2.34 20.90
C GLY A 67 12.46 3.61 20.69
N TRP A 68 12.75 3.99 19.42
CA TRP A 68 13.55 5.20 19.11
C TRP A 68 12.68 6.48 19.17
N THR A 69 11.97 6.65 20.27
CA THR A 69 10.96 7.71 20.43
C THR A 69 11.43 8.90 21.25
N ASP A 70 12.66 8.89 21.74
CA ASP A 70 13.20 9.98 22.56
C ASP A 70 13.16 11.32 21.81
N GLY A 71 12.44 12.28 22.38
CA GLY A 71 12.24 13.60 21.79
C GLY A 71 11.24 13.66 20.62
N ILE A 72 10.62 12.53 20.21
CA ILE A 72 9.55 12.47 19.23
C ILE A 72 8.20 12.53 19.97
N THR A 73 7.30 13.37 19.52
CA THR A 73 5.99 13.57 20.14
C THR A 73 4.82 13.11 19.28
N GLU A 74 5.07 12.90 17.98
CA GLU A 74 4.04 12.52 17.03
C GLU A 74 4.62 11.68 15.88
N VAL A 75 3.86 10.69 15.43
CA VAL A 75 4.09 9.94 14.18
C VAL A 75 2.90 10.10 13.26
N ARG A 76 3.15 10.11 11.93
CA ARG A 76 2.13 10.32 10.91
C ARG A 76 2.10 9.17 9.88
N PRO A 77 1.76 7.92 10.31
CA PRO A 77 1.56 6.84 9.38
C PRO A 77 0.25 7.04 8.64
N GLY A 78 0.26 7.10 7.31
CA GLY A 78 -0.95 7.26 6.50
C GLY A 78 -1.45 5.94 5.93
N ASN A 79 -0.58 5.20 5.27
CA ASN A 79 -0.93 3.98 4.56
C ASN A 79 -1.29 2.80 5.48
N TYR A 80 -0.92 2.83 6.75
CA TYR A 80 -1.13 1.74 7.72
C TYR A 80 -2.61 1.32 7.86
N VAL A 81 -3.55 2.20 7.51
CA VAL A 81 -5.00 1.90 7.58
C VAL A 81 -5.38 0.77 6.63
N PHE A 82 -4.75 0.73 5.46
CA PHE A 82 -5.04 -0.25 4.43
C PHE A 82 -3.89 -1.22 4.20
N HIS A 83 -2.66 -0.77 4.37
CA HIS A 83 -1.46 -1.36 3.81
C HIS A 83 -1.58 -1.62 2.30
N ASP A 84 -0.49 -2.01 1.67
CA ASP A 84 -0.42 -2.35 0.26
C ASP A 84 0.84 -3.16 -0.05
N ARG A 85 1.04 -3.51 -1.30
CA ARG A 85 2.20 -4.30 -1.71
C ARG A 85 3.53 -3.62 -1.39
N MET A 86 3.63 -2.27 -1.51
CA MET A 86 4.85 -1.56 -1.11
C MET A 86 5.16 -1.75 0.37
N GLN A 87 4.17 -1.75 1.25
CA GLN A 87 4.40 -1.99 2.67
C GLN A 87 4.87 -3.43 2.95
N ILE A 88 4.38 -4.40 2.17
CA ILE A 88 4.89 -5.79 2.22
C ILE A 88 6.35 -5.83 1.78
N SER A 89 6.69 -5.23 0.64
CA SER A 89 8.06 -5.18 0.10
C SER A 89 9.03 -4.42 1.02
N LEU A 90 8.52 -3.47 1.79
CA LEU A 90 9.30 -2.74 2.80
C LEU A 90 9.50 -3.52 4.11
N GLY A 91 8.79 -4.64 4.29
CA GLY A 91 8.89 -5.49 5.49
C GLY A 91 8.12 -4.97 6.69
N VAL A 92 7.11 -4.12 6.48
CA VAL A 92 6.29 -3.54 7.56
C VAL A 92 4.84 -4.02 7.57
N ALA A 93 4.47 -4.86 6.60
CA ALA A 93 3.18 -5.52 6.54
C ALA A 93 3.33 -6.92 5.91
N ARG A 94 2.33 -7.76 6.12
CA ARG A 94 2.15 -9.06 5.44
C ARG A 94 0.95 -8.95 4.49
N PRO A 95 0.77 -9.87 3.54
CA PRO A 95 -0.42 -9.87 2.68
C PRO A 95 -1.75 -9.84 3.45
N GLU A 96 -1.82 -10.53 4.60
CA GLU A 96 -3.00 -10.60 5.46
C GLU A 96 -3.32 -9.27 6.17
N ASP A 97 -2.33 -8.39 6.30
CA ASP A 97 -2.50 -7.06 6.90
C ASP A 97 -3.04 -6.03 5.88
N CYS A 98 -3.12 -6.39 4.58
CA CYS A 98 -3.60 -5.51 3.52
C CYS A 98 -5.13 -5.55 3.42
N ALA A 99 -5.79 -4.56 4.02
CA ALA A 99 -7.25 -4.48 4.04
C ALA A 99 -7.83 -4.02 2.70
N LEU A 100 -7.13 -3.19 1.92
CA LEU A 100 -7.59 -2.75 0.61
C LEU A 100 -7.22 -3.76 -0.46
N GLN A 101 -8.24 -4.26 -1.15
CA GLN A 101 -8.09 -5.22 -2.24
C GLN A 101 -8.92 -4.80 -3.44
N VAL A 102 -8.46 -5.16 -4.63
CA VAL A 102 -9.20 -5.02 -5.89
C VAL A 102 -9.64 -6.39 -6.34
N VAL A 103 -10.92 -6.54 -6.62
CA VAL A 103 -11.47 -7.75 -7.24
C VAL A 103 -11.59 -7.52 -8.74
N ALA A 104 -10.98 -8.37 -9.53
CA ALA A 104 -11.00 -8.31 -10.98
C ALA A 104 -11.47 -9.65 -11.58
N SER A 105 -12.05 -9.59 -12.77
CA SER A 105 -12.49 -10.77 -13.51
C SER A 105 -11.64 -10.97 -14.75
N VAL A 106 -11.38 -12.23 -15.10
CA VAL A 106 -10.79 -12.56 -16.39
C VAL A 106 -11.83 -12.33 -17.49
N VAL A 107 -11.52 -11.47 -18.44
CA VAL A 107 -12.41 -11.11 -19.55
C VAL A 107 -11.96 -11.71 -20.88
N SER A 108 -10.71 -12.14 -21.00
CA SER A 108 -10.19 -12.80 -22.21
C SER A 108 -8.97 -13.66 -21.89
N THR A 109 -8.81 -14.74 -22.66
CA THR A 109 -7.63 -15.63 -22.61
C THR A 109 -7.06 -15.78 -24.02
N PRO A 110 -6.38 -14.75 -24.55
CA PRO A 110 -6.00 -14.68 -25.96
C PRO A 110 -4.94 -15.70 -26.36
N ARG A 111 -4.11 -16.12 -25.43
CA ARG A 111 -3.00 -17.08 -25.64
C ARG A 111 -2.78 -17.92 -24.39
N LYS A 112 -2.15 -19.06 -24.56
CA LYS A 112 -1.70 -19.91 -23.43
C LYS A 112 -0.75 -19.12 -22.53
N GLY A 113 -1.04 -19.09 -21.24
CA GLY A 113 -0.26 -18.36 -20.23
C GLY A 113 -0.50 -16.84 -20.19
N GLU A 114 -1.50 -16.35 -20.92
CA GLU A 114 -1.94 -14.95 -20.92
C GLU A 114 -3.44 -14.84 -20.64
N ALA A 115 -3.82 -13.89 -19.82
CA ALA A 115 -5.21 -13.52 -19.58
C ALA A 115 -5.36 -11.99 -19.46
N LEU A 116 -6.48 -11.47 -19.91
CA LEU A 116 -6.86 -10.08 -19.68
C LEU A 116 -7.88 -10.02 -18.53
N ILE A 117 -7.69 -9.01 -17.66
CA ILE A 117 -8.62 -8.70 -16.57
C ILE A 117 -9.24 -7.32 -16.78
N ASP A 118 -10.41 -7.09 -16.19
CA ASP A 118 -11.16 -5.84 -16.18
C ASP A 118 -10.63 -4.80 -15.16
N ALA A 119 -9.36 -4.88 -14.81
CA ALA A 119 -8.68 -3.92 -13.94
C ALA A 119 -7.45 -3.35 -14.67
N GLY A 120 -7.51 -2.09 -15.02
CA GLY A 120 -6.45 -1.34 -15.70
C GLY A 120 -5.91 -0.19 -14.86
N LEU A 121 -5.32 0.81 -15.53
CA LEU A 121 -4.75 2.01 -14.89
C LEU A 121 -5.78 2.80 -14.07
N LYS A 122 -7.05 2.82 -14.50
CA LYS A 122 -8.14 3.49 -13.80
C LYS A 122 -8.59 2.77 -12.52
N THR A 123 -8.08 1.55 -12.28
CA THR A 123 -8.40 0.74 -11.10
C THR A 123 -7.16 0.45 -10.26
N LEU A 124 -6.05 0.03 -10.88
CA LEU A 124 -4.83 -0.40 -10.20
C LEU A 124 -3.73 0.67 -10.17
N THR A 125 -3.91 1.77 -10.92
CA THR A 125 -2.91 2.83 -11.15
C THR A 125 -1.64 2.36 -11.85
N GLY A 126 -0.78 3.31 -12.24
CA GLY A 126 0.51 3.01 -12.90
C GLY A 126 1.69 2.92 -11.96
N THR A 127 1.46 3.02 -10.66
CA THR A 127 2.53 3.02 -9.66
C THR A 127 3.16 1.63 -9.55
N LEU A 128 4.48 1.58 -9.75
CA LEU A 128 5.26 0.34 -9.60
C LEU A 128 5.86 0.23 -8.20
N ASP A 129 5.91 -0.98 -7.69
CA ASP A 129 6.72 -1.31 -6.54
C ASP A 129 8.19 -1.45 -6.97
N ARG A 130 9.09 -0.77 -6.28
CA ARG A 130 10.53 -0.80 -6.60
C ARG A 130 11.15 -2.19 -6.40
N PHE A 131 10.62 -2.98 -5.50
CA PHE A 131 11.19 -4.25 -5.04
C PHE A 131 10.41 -5.47 -5.50
N ALA A 132 9.34 -5.26 -6.29
CA ALA A 132 8.51 -6.35 -6.78
C ALA A 132 8.02 -6.09 -8.22
N GLU A 133 7.87 -7.15 -8.98
CA GLU A 133 7.47 -7.11 -10.38
C GLU A 133 5.94 -6.95 -10.53
N GLY A 134 5.51 -6.14 -11.51
CA GLY A 134 4.10 -6.01 -11.92
C GLY A 134 3.29 -4.99 -11.14
N TYR A 135 2.00 -4.93 -11.44
CA TYR A 135 1.07 -3.87 -11.02
C TYR A 135 0.13 -4.28 -9.88
N GLY A 136 0.60 -5.11 -8.99
CA GLY A 136 -0.13 -5.60 -7.82
C GLY A 136 0.28 -7.01 -7.47
N LEU A 137 -0.14 -7.47 -6.30
CA LEU A 137 0.05 -8.84 -5.82
C LEU A 137 -1.27 -9.58 -5.90
N ILE A 138 -1.35 -10.60 -6.75
CA ILE A 138 -2.52 -11.50 -6.77
C ILE A 138 -2.43 -12.42 -5.55
N VAL A 139 -3.41 -12.33 -4.66
CA VAL A 139 -3.44 -13.11 -3.42
C VAL A 139 -4.44 -14.26 -3.47
N SER A 140 -5.40 -14.21 -4.37
CA SER A 140 -6.38 -15.29 -4.58
C SER A 140 -6.87 -15.32 -6.02
N CYS A 141 -7.22 -16.50 -6.48
CA CYS A 141 -7.92 -16.73 -7.75
C CYS A 141 -8.98 -17.81 -7.55
N SER A 142 -10.21 -17.56 -8.00
CA SER A 142 -11.33 -18.49 -7.86
C SER A 142 -12.08 -18.69 -9.18
N ARG A 143 -12.55 -19.89 -9.43
CA ARG A 143 -13.46 -20.20 -10.54
C ARG A 143 -14.83 -19.58 -10.30
N GLN A 144 -15.46 -19.08 -11.36
CA GLN A 144 -16.79 -18.46 -11.29
C GLN A 144 -17.86 -19.39 -10.69
N ASN A 145 -17.75 -20.71 -10.89
CA ASN A 145 -18.72 -21.72 -10.47
C ASN A 145 -18.23 -22.60 -9.31
N ALA A 146 -17.06 -22.33 -8.73
CA ALA A 146 -16.63 -23.02 -7.52
C ALA A 146 -17.37 -22.41 -6.33
N GLY A 147 -18.21 -23.20 -5.67
CA GLY A 147 -18.90 -22.78 -4.45
C GLY A 147 -17.91 -22.18 -3.44
N SER A 148 -18.42 -21.40 -2.52
CA SER A 148 -17.73 -20.49 -1.59
C SER A 148 -16.64 -21.07 -0.67
N ALA A 149 -16.16 -22.28 -0.87
CA ALA A 149 -15.27 -23.00 0.04
C ALA A 149 -13.96 -23.53 -0.57
N GLY A 150 -13.54 -23.05 -1.73
CA GLY A 150 -12.33 -23.57 -2.37
C GLY A 150 -11.11 -22.68 -2.18
N ALA A 151 -10.02 -23.23 -1.58
CA ALA A 151 -8.70 -22.65 -1.76
C ALA A 151 -8.46 -22.41 -3.27
N SER A 152 -7.74 -21.33 -3.59
CA SER A 152 -7.40 -21.04 -5.00
C SER A 152 -6.80 -22.30 -5.64
N PRO A 153 -7.40 -22.84 -6.73
CA PRO A 153 -6.82 -23.99 -7.42
C PRO A 153 -5.51 -23.61 -8.16
N PHE A 154 -5.17 -22.33 -8.13
CA PHE A 154 -4.04 -21.78 -8.86
C PHE A 154 -2.91 -21.35 -7.91
N PRO A 155 -1.65 -21.68 -8.23
CA PRO A 155 -0.51 -21.12 -7.55
C PRO A 155 -0.38 -19.63 -7.92
N VAL A 156 -1.00 -18.76 -7.13
CA VAL A 156 -1.00 -17.29 -7.37
C VAL A 156 0.41 -16.69 -7.47
N SER A 157 1.39 -17.34 -6.87
CA SER A 157 2.81 -16.96 -6.98
C SER A 157 3.38 -17.06 -8.40
N SER A 158 2.70 -17.75 -9.31
CA SER A 158 3.07 -17.84 -10.72
C SER A 158 2.38 -16.80 -11.61
N MET A 159 1.58 -15.91 -11.04
CA MET A 159 0.81 -14.90 -11.77
C MET A 159 1.42 -13.53 -11.57
N VAL A 160 1.61 -12.77 -12.67
CA VAL A 160 2.10 -11.39 -12.66
C VAL A 160 1.21 -10.53 -13.53
N ILE A 161 0.76 -9.41 -13.03
CA ILE A 161 0.10 -8.36 -13.80
C ILE A 161 1.21 -7.58 -14.52
N GLU A 162 1.50 -7.96 -15.75
CA GLU A 162 2.68 -7.47 -16.46
C GLU A 162 2.46 -6.08 -17.09
N ARG A 163 1.24 -5.81 -17.52
CA ARG A 163 0.92 -4.58 -18.25
C ARG A 163 -0.49 -4.12 -17.94
N LEU A 164 -0.66 -2.79 -17.89
CA LEU A 164 -1.97 -2.15 -17.79
C LEU A 164 -2.23 -1.26 -18.99
N TRP A 165 -3.45 -1.28 -19.49
CA TRP A 165 -4.09 -0.25 -20.31
C TRP A 165 -5.08 0.50 -19.43
N GLU A 166 -5.88 1.39 -19.99
CA GLU A 166 -6.82 2.19 -19.20
C GLU A 166 -7.80 1.34 -18.38
N GLU A 167 -8.47 0.39 -19.05
CA GLU A 167 -9.57 -0.40 -18.48
C GLU A 167 -9.20 -1.85 -18.20
N CYS A 168 -8.09 -2.35 -18.74
CA CYS A 168 -7.73 -3.75 -18.60
C CYS A 168 -6.25 -3.96 -18.28
N GLY A 169 -5.95 -5.12 -17.71
CA GLY A 169 -4.60 -5.58 -17.39
C GLY A 169 -4.28 -6.92 -18.04
N LEU A 170 -3.03 -7.11 -18.43
CA LEU A 170 -2.49 -8.38 -18.90
C LEU A 170 -1.84 -9.12 -17.74
N ILE A 171 -2.29 -10.34 -17.51
CA ILE A 171 -1.66 -11.29 -16.60
C ILE A 171 -0.85 -12.30 -17.41
N ARG A 172 0.40 -12.50 -17.00
CA ARG A 172 1.16 -13.71 -17.37
C ARG A 172 1.12 -14.70 -16.22
N TYR A 173 0.93 -15.97 -16.57
CA TYR A 173 0.85 -17.04 -15.58
C TYR A 173 1.40 -18.36 -16.09
N LYS A 174 1.72 -19.26 -15.16
CA LYS A 174 2.11 -20.65 -15.44
C LYS A 174 1.14 -21.60 -14.73
N GLY A 175 0.95 -22.78 -15.31
CA GLY A 175 0.10 -23.82 -14.72
C GLY A 175 -1.26 -23.93 -15.39
N GLU A 176 -2.30 -24.19 -14.59
CA GLU A 176 -3.67 -24.37 -15.05
C GLU A 176 -4.21 -23.16 -15.81
N PRO A 177 -4.89 -23.36 -16.95
CA PRO A 177 -5.44 -22.27 -17.73
C PRO A 177 -6.52 -21.49 -16.96
N LEU A 178 -6.38 -20.17 -16.94
CA LEU A 178 -7.46 -19.27 -16.53
C LEU A 178 -8.62 -19.34 -17.53
N GLN A 179 -9.83 -19.14 -17.03
CA GLN A 179 -11.05 -19.10 -17.82
C GLN A 179 -11.73 -17.73 -17.69
N ILE A 180 -12.47 -17.34 -18.73
CA ILE A 180 -13.30 -16.14 -18.68
C ILE A 180 -14.28 -16.27 -17.51
N GLY A 181 -14.37 -15.24 -16.68
CA GLY A 181 -15.17 -15.20 -15.46
C GLY A 181 -14.43 -15.65 -14.20
N ASP A 182 -13.22 -16.21 -14.29
CA ASP A 182 -12.38 -16.42 -13.09
C ASP A 182 -12.15 -15.09 -12.39
N ARG A 183 -12.23 -15.08 -11.07
CA ARG A 183 -12.04 -13.88 -10.24
C ARG A 183 -10.70 -13.89 -9.52
N LEU A 184 -10.06 -12.75 -9.52
CA LEU A 184 -8.80 -12.54 -8.83
C LEU A 184 -8.98 -11.49 -7.75
N VAL A 185 -8.29 -11.71 -6.63
CA VAL A 185 -8.14 -10.72 -5.56
C VAL A 185 -6.72 -10.20 -5.60
N ILE A 186 -6.58 -8.88 -5.70
CA ILE A 186 -5.32 -8.20 -5.94
C ILE A 186 -5.08 -7.19 -4.82
N VAL A 187 -3.94 -7.30 -4.13
CA VAL A 187 -3.41 -6.23 -3.28
C VAL A 187 -2.69 -5.24 -4.20
N PRO A 188 -3.13 -3.96 -4.27
CA PRO A 188 -2.53 -2.99 -5.16
C PRO A 188 -1.12 -2.60 -4.72
N ASN A 189 -0.33 -2.05 -5.63
CA ASN A 189 1.00 -1.54 -5.30
C ASN A 189 0.93 -0.35 -4.33
N HIS A 190 -0.05 0.57 -4.50
CA HIS A 190 -0.22 1.73 -3.63
C HIS A 190 -1.70 2.03 -3.32
N ALA A 191 -2.11 1.82 -2.07
CA ALA A 191 -3.50 1.93 -1.63
C ALA A 191 -4.08 3.35 -1.74
N CYS A 192 -3.28 4.39 -1.50
CA CYS A 192 -3.75 5.78 -1.48
C CYS A 192 -4.30 6.23 -2.83
N GLU A 193 -3.70 5.78 -3.93
CA GLU A 193 -4.15 6.15 -5.28
C GLU A 193 -5.46 5.44 -5.65
N ILE A 194 -5.60 4.18 -5.24
CA ILE A 194 -6.81 3.38 -5.49
C ILE A 194 -8.04 4.03 -4.87
N THR A 195 -7.94 4.42 -3.60
CA THR A 195 -9.04 5.08 -2.90
C THR A 195 -9.41 6.41 -3.54
N ASN A 196 -8.44 7.17 -4.05
CA ASN A 196 -8.71 8.44 -4.74
C ASN A 196 -9.40 8.26 -6.11
N LEU A 197 -9.24 7.10 -6.76
CA LEU A 197 -9.93 6.77 -8.02
C LEU A 197 -11.37 6.28 -7.79
N ALA A 198 -11.65 5.64 -6.66
CA ALA A 198 -12.94 5.04 -6.37
C ALA A 198 -13.97 6.06 -5.87
N GLU A 199 -15.23 5.93 -6.29
CA GLU A 199 -16.36 6.70 -5.71
C GLU A 199 -16.83 6.10 -4.40
N VAL A 200 -16.80 4.77 -4.33
CA VAL A 200 -17.18 3.99 -3.15
C VAL A 200 -16.17 2.87 -2.93
N VAL A 201 -16.00 2.50 -1.68
CA VAL A 201 -15.22 1.33 -1.26
C VAL A 201 -16.14 0.42 -0.48
N PHE A 202 -16.27 -0.83 -0.92
CA PHE A 202 -17.04 -1.83 -0.21
C PHE A 202 -16.24 -2.35 0.98
N TYR A 203 -16.91 -2.61 2.09
CA TYR A 203 -16.31 -3.27 3.24
C TYR A 203 -17.08 -4.54 3.61
N GLY A 204 -16.39 -5.47 4.22
CA GLY A 204 -16.97 -6.74 4.64
C GLY A 204 -15.94 -7.66 5.29
N THR A 205 -16.40 -8.81 5.74
CA THR A 205 -15.62 -9.88 6.36
C THR A 205 -16.00 -11.22 5.74
N ASP A 206 -15.10 -12.18 5.78
CA ASP A 206 -15.34 -13.57 5.37
C ASP A 206 -16.02 -13.71 3.99
N ASN A 207 -15.56 -12.97 2.99
CA ASN A 207 -16.11 -12.92 1.64
C ASN A 207 -17.58 -12.42 1.54
N ARG A 208 -18.06 -11.72 2.56
CA ARG A 208 -19.38 -11.13 2.58
C ARG A 208 -19.29 -9.60 2.62
N ILE A 209 -19.92 -8.94 1.65
CA ILE A 209 -20.06 -7.49 1.65
C ILE A 209 -21.10 -7.11 2.72
N GLU A 210 -20.74 -6.23 3.63
CA GLU A 210 -21.58 -5.70 4.70
C GLU A 210 -22.08 -4.29 4.40
N GLY A 211 -21.35 -3.54 3.55
CA GLY A 211 -21.75 -2.20 3.15
C GLY A 211 -20.71 -1.52 2.28
N PHE A 212 -20.82 -0.20 2.17
CA PHE A 212 -19.85 0.63 1.44
C PHE A 212 -19.64 1.97 2.10
N TRP A 213 -18.49 2.58 1.85
CA TRP A 213 -18.19 3.97 2.20
C TRP A 213 -18.07 4.81 0.94
N VAL A 214 -18.61 6.01 0.98
CA VAL A 214 -18.41 7.02 -0.07
C VAL A 214 -17.04 7.68 0.16
N VAL A 215 -16.25 7.83 -0.89
CA VAL A 215 -14.96 8.53 -0.84
C VAL A 215 -15.22 10.03 -1.02
N GLU A 216 -15.56 10.73 0.05
CA GLU A 216 -16.00 12.14 0.02
C GLU A 216 -14.94 13.11 -0.48
N ALA A 217 -13.66 12.82 -0.26
CA ALA A 217 -12.55 13.66 -0.71
C ALA A 217 -11.99 13.27 -2.08
N ARG A 218 -12.67 12.40 -2.84
CA ARG A 218 -12.27 12.01 -4.18
C ARG A 218 -12.08 13.23 -5.08
N GLY A 219 -10.90 13.32 -5.72
CA GLY A 219 -10.57 14.42 -6.64
C GLY A 219 -10.37 15.79 -5.98
N LYS A 220 -10.48 15.91 -4.65
CA LYS A 220 -10.23 17.16 -3.92
C LYS A 220 -8.76 17.27 -3.55
N VAL A 221 -7.92 17.55 -4.52
CA VAL A 221 -6.45 17.59 -4.41
C VAL A 221 -5.86 19.00 -4.36
N TRP A 222 -6.66 20.01 -4.04
CA TRP A 222 -6.27 21.42 -3.91
C TRP A 222 -6.26 21.88 -2.45
#